data_a80069a343876a603177a52bcc613c6f
#
_entry.id   a80069a343876a603177a52bcc613c6f
#
_cell.length_a   1.000
_cell.length_b   1.000
_cell.length_c   1.000
_cell.angle_alpha   90.00
_cell.angle_beta   90.00
_cell.angle_gamma   90.00
#
_symmetry.space_group_name_H-M   'P 1'
#
loop_
_entity.id
_entity.type
_entity.pdbx_description
1 polymer ?
#
loop_
_entity_poly.entity_id
_entity_poly.type
_entity_poly.pdbx_seq_one_letter_code
_entity_poly.pdbx_strand_id
1 'polypeptide(L)'
;MKTSIRFFEDIPVRAVWDDETSEWWFCAVDVAEALTKSKNPRSYWNAVKRRNPRLSTICRQLKLIASDGKKYLTDVVDAAGVNTVIAVIPGKKAHVFDKWLKGMGTSLDEKSKQKAYELFESGLTSEIEAGTVKGLQQIHSYIFGGLYEFAGKIRSVNIAKGGFAFAPAMYLEENLALIEKMPEDTIENIVKKYVEMNVAHPFMEGNGRATRIWLDLIL
;
A
#
# COMPACT_ATOMS: atom_id res chain seq x y z
N MET A 1 11.59 -13.96 -9.15
CA MET A 1 10.16 -13.65 -8.88
C MET A 1 10.06 -12.73 -7.67
N LYS A 2 9.46 -11.57 -7.79
CA LYS A 2 9.25 -10.59 -6.71
C LYS A 2 7.78 -10.62 -6.29
N THR A 3 7.52 -10.83 -4.99
CA THR A 3 6.17 -10.81 -4.43
C THR A 3 5.77 -9.37 -4.16
N SER A 4 4.51 -9.05 -4.39
CA SER A 4 3.94 -7.71 -4.14
C SER A 4 2.48 -7.85 -3.73
N ILE A 5 1.99 -6.88 -2.95
CA ILE A 5 0.57 -6.79 -2.63
C ILE A 5 0.01 -5.56 -3.34
N ARG A 6 -1.06 -5.76 -4.09
CA ARG A 6 -1.81 -4.71 -4.78
C ARG A 6 -3.14 -4.49 -4.08
N PHE A 7 -3.63 -3.27 -4.01
CA PHE A 7 -4.92 -2.99 -3.40
C PHE A 7 -5.98 -2.69 -4.45
N PHE A 8 -7.05 -3.48 -4.41
CA PHE A 8 -8.29 -3.13 -5.07
C PHE A 8 -9.25 -2.56 -4.04
N GLU A 9 -9.53 -1.27 -4.12
CA GLU A 9 -10.14 -0.51 -3.02
C GLU A 9 -9.29 -0.71 -1.74
N ASP A 10 -9.84 -1.32 -0.68
CA ASP A 10 -9.12 -1.63 0.57
C ASP A 10 -8.83 -3.13 0.73
N ILE A 11 -8.99 -3.92 -0.34
CA ILE A 11 -8.78 -5.37 -0.31
C ILE A 11 -7.41 -5.69 -0.91
N PRO A 12 -6.52 -6.34 -0.14
CA PRO A 12 -5.20 -6.73 -0.63
C PRO A 12 -5.31 -7.87 -1.64
N VAL A 13 -4.62 -7.73 -2.76
CA VAL A 13 -4.48 -8.74 -3.81
C VAL A 13 -3.00 -9.06 -3.95
N ARG A 14 -2.57 -10.24 -3.51
CA ARG A 14 -1.19 -10.68 -3.65
C ARG A 14 -0.86 -10.91 -5.11
N ALA A 15 0.29 -10.40 -5.54
CA ALA A 15 0.78 -10.55 -6.89
C ALA A 15 2.26 -10.96 -6.89
N VAL A 16 2.69 -11.65 -7.92
CA VAL A 16 4.09 -12.06 -8.13
C VAL A 16 4.51 -11.58 -9.50
N TRP A 17 5.63 -10.86 -9.55
CA TRP A 17 6.27 -10.53 -10.80
C TRP A 17 7.14 -11.69 -11.26
N ASP A 18 6.93 -12.17 -12.47
CA ASP A 18 7.77 -13.17 -13.11
C ASP A 18 8.77 -12.45 -14.02
N ASP A 19 10.05 -12.47 -13.63
CA ASP A 19 11.12 -11.79 -14.35
C ASP A 19 11.40 -12.46 -15.72
N GLU A 20 11.05 -13.75 -15.88
CA GLU A 20 11.27 -14.50 -17.13
C GLU A 20 10.24 -14.13 -18.21
N THR A 21 8.96 -14.00 -17.80
CA THR A 21 7.88 -13.66 -18.73
C THR A 21 7.58 -12.17 -18.76
N SER A 22 8.15 -11.38 -17.81
CA SER A 22 7.85 -9.96 -17.60
C SER A 22 6.35 -9.70 -17.40
N GLU A 23 5.70 -10.55 -16.60
CA GLU A 23 4.27 -10.51 -16.34
C GLU A 23 3.94 -10.61 -14.86
N TRP A 24 2.79 -10.02 -14.49
CA TRP A 24 2.23 -10.15 -13.16
C TRP A 24 1.30 -11.36 -13.06
N TRP A 25 1.47 -12.12 -11.99
CA TRP A 25 0.61 -13.24 -11.61
C TRP A 25 -0.13 -12.91 -10.31
N PHE A 26 -1.45 -12.96 -10.33
CA PHE A 26 -2.33 -12.55 -9.25
C PHE A 26 -2.90 -13.75 -8.49
N CYS A 27 -2.98 -13.68 -7.16
CA CYS A 27 -3.64 -14.68 -6.34
C CYS A 27 -5.13 -14.74 -6.68
N ALA A 28 -5.58 -15.85 -7.24
CA ALA A 28 -6.97 -16.01 -7.69
C ALA A 28 -7.99 -15.99 -6.54
N VAL A 29 -7.58 -16.42 -5.35
CA VAL A 29 -8.41 -16.34 -4.12
C VAL A 29 -8.64 -14.88 -3.73
N ASP A 30 -7.59 -14.06 -3.78
CA ASP A 30 -7.67 -12.64 -3.41
C ASP A 30 -8.47 -11.84 -4.45
N VAL A 31 -8.33 -12.18 -5.74
CA VAL A 31 -9.18 -11.63 -6.81
C VAL A 31 -10.65 -11.97 -6.57
N ALA A 32 -10.96 -13.21 -6.21
CA ALA A 32 -12.32 -13.61 -5.88
C ALA A 32 -12.87 -12.88 -4.66
N GLU A 33 -12.04 -12.65 -3.64
CA GLU A 33 -12.40 -11.84 -2.47
C GLU A 33 -12.70 -10.40 -2.85
N ALA A 34 -11.82 -9.79 -3.62
CA ALA A 34 -11.95 -8.41 -4.10
C ALA A 34 -13.25 -8.17 -4.89
N LEU A 35 -13.62 -9.14 -5.71
CA LEU A 35 -14.85 -9.08 -6.52
C LEU A 35 -16.13 -9.29 -5.71
N THR A 36 -16.11 -10.16 -4.69
CA THR A 36 -17.33 -10.66 -4.02
C THR A 36 -17.46 -10.21 -2.57
N LYS A 37 -16.37 -9.77 -1.92
CA LYS A 37 -16.29 -9.54 -0.48
C LYS A 37 -16.72 -10.76 0.35
N SER A 38 -16.42 -11.97 -0.16
CA SER A 38 -16.77 -13.23 0.50
C SER A 38 -16.08 -13.37 1.85
N LYS A 39 -16.81 -13.80 2.88
CA LYS A 39 -16.24 -14.13 4.20
C LYS A 39 -15.34 -15.37 4.18
N ASN A 40 -15.45 -16.20 3.13
CA ASN A 40 -14.61 -17.39 2.93
C ASN A 40 -14.12 -17.48 1.47
N PRO A 41 -13.14 -16.63 1.08
CA PRO A 41 -12.69 -16.50 -0.29
C PRO A 41 -12.17 -17.81 -0.88
N ARG A 42 -11.45 -18.60 -0.09
CA ARG A 42 -10.86 -19.89 -0.53
C ARG A 42 -11.94 -20.93 -0.89
N SER A 43 -12.95 -21.06 -0.04
CA SER A 43 -14.08 -21.96 -0.32
C SER A 43 -14.86 -21.50 -1.55
N TYR A 44 -15.08 -20.19 -1.67
CA TYR A 44 -15.73 -19.58 -2.83
C TYR A 44 -14.95 -19.87 -4.12
N TRP A 45 -13.65 -19.60 -4.15
CA TRP A 45 -12.79 -19.87 -5.29
C TRP A 45 -12.83 -21.35 -5.72
N ASN A 46 -12.76 -22.28 -4.78
CA ASN A 46 -12.85 -23.69 -5.05
C ASN A 46 -14.21 -24.09 -5.66
N ALA A 47 -15.29 -23.46 -5.24
CA ALA A 47 -16.62 -23.68 -5.83
C ALA A 47 -16.70 -23.12 -7.26
N VAL A 48 -16.12 -21.94 -7.51
CA VAL A 48 -16.04 -21.35 -8.86
C VAL A 48 -15.25 -22.24 -9.81
N LYS A 49 -14.09 -22.75 -9.38
CA LYS A 49 -13.29 -23.70 -10.21
C LYS A 49 -14.07 -24.97 -10.56
N ARG A 50 -14.78 -25.57 -9.59
CA ARG A 50 -15.57 -26.79 -9.84
C ARG A 50 -16.67 -26.57 -10.90
N ARG A 51 -17.27 -25.37 -10.91
CA ARG A 51 -18.30 -25.01 -11.89
C ARG A 51 -17.73 -24.62 -13.26
N ASN A 52 -16.45 -24.24 -13.30
CA ASN A 52 -15.76 -23.74 -14.49
C ASN A 52 -14.40 -24.44 -14.65
N PRO A 53 -14.35 -25.67 -15.15
CA PRO A 53 -13.11 -26.46 -15.25
C PRO A 53 -11.98 -25.76 -16.04
N ARG A 54 -12.33 -24.90 -16.99
CA ARG A 54 -11.36 -24.07 -17.75
C ARG A 54 -10.48 -23.19 -16.87
N LEU A 55 -10.96 -22.81 -15.68
CA LEU A 55 -10.14 -22.03 -14.76
C LEU A 55 -8.91 -22.81 -14.27
N SER A 56 -9.01 -24.12 -14.16
CA SER A 56 -7.88 -24.95 -13.74
C SER A 56 -6.74 -24.98 -14.77
N THR A 57 -7.04 -24.75 -16.06
CA THR A 57 -6.01 -24.75 -17.11
C THR A 57 -5.27 -23.43 -17.24
N ILE A 58 -5.84 -22.34 -16.75
CA ILE A 58 -5.20 -21.00 -16.75
C ILE A 58 -4.50 -20.66 -15.43
N CYS A 59 -4.70 -21.49 -14.39
CA CYS A 59 -4.06 -21.30 -13.11
C CYS A 59 -2.67 -21.93 -13.08
N ARG A 60 -1.70 -21.17 -12.58
CA ARG A 60 -0.41 -21.67 -12.13
C ARG A 60 -0.41 -21.76 -10.60
N GLN A 61 0.35 -22.67 -10.01
CA GLN A 61 0.48 -22.74 -8.55
C GLN A 61 1.81 -22.17 -8.10
N LEU A 62 1.77 -21.16 -7.25
CA LEU A 62 2.94 -20.55 -6.62
C LEU A 62 2.82 -20.59 -5.09
N LYS A 63 3.97 -20.65 -4.42
CA LYS A 63 4.02 -20.54 -2.94
C LYS A 63 3.89 -19.08 -2.53
N LEU A 64 2.74 -18.70 -2.01
CA LEU A 64 2.47 -17.36 -1.46
C LEU A 64 2.42 -17.38 0.06
N ILE A 65 2.87 -16.29 0.68
CA ILE A 65 2.75 -16.09 2.13
C ILE A 65 1.28 -15.84 2.47
N ALA A 66 0.77 -16.54 3.48
CA ALA A 66 -0.55 -16.34 4.04
C ALA A 66 -0.50 -15.45 5.30
N SER A 67 -1.67 -15.07 5.83
CA SER A 67 -1.79 -14.23 7.03
C SER A 67 -1.15 -14.82 8.30
N ASP A 68 -0.93 -16.13 8.32
CA ASP A 68 -0.23 -16.84 9.41
C ASP A 68 1.31 -16.85 9.23
N GLY A 69 1.84 -16.14 8.23
CA GLY A 69 3.26 -16.07 7.90
C GLY A 69 3.83 -17.29 7.17
N LYS A 70 3.03 -18.35 6.95
CA LYS A 70 3.47 -19.56 6.26
C LYS A 70 3.23 -19.47 4.76
N LYS A 71 4.03 -20.23 4.00
CA LYS A 71 3.91 -20.31 2.54
C LYS A 71 3.04 -21.50 2.13
N TYR A 72 2.01 -21.23 1.34
CA TYR A 72 1.11 -22.24 0.78
C TYR A 72 1.08 -22.20 -0.74
N LEU A 73 0.98 -23.36 -1.37
CA LEU A 73 0.65 -23.44 -2.79
C LEU A 73 -0.72 -22.82 -3.04
N THR A 74 -0.75 -21.84 -3.91
CA THR A 74 -1.92 -21.01 -4.15
C THR A 74 -2.07 -20.80 -5.65
N ASP A 75 -3.29 -20.88 -6.15
CA ASP A 75 -3.59 -20.60 -7.55
C ASP A 75 -3.33 -19.13 -7.86
N VAL A 76 -2.56 -18.90 -8.91
CA VAL A 76 -2.32 -17.58 -9.47
C VAL A 76 -2.70 -17.58 -10.96
N VAL A 77 -3.11 -16.42 -11.45
CA VAL A 77 -3.48 -16.18 -12.84
C VAL A 77 -2.78 -14.92 -13.36
N ASP A 78 -2.41 -14.90 -14.62
CA ASP A 78 -1.92 -13.71 -15.31
C ASP A 78 -3.05 -12.70 -15.57
N ALA A 79 -2.74 -11.57 -16.18
CA ALA A 79 -3.74 -10.53 -16.48
C ALA A 79 -4.88 -11.02 -17.37
N ALA A 80 -4.58 -11.91 -18.33
CA ALA A 80 -5.60 -12.52 -19.21
C ALA A 80 -6.49 -13.50 -18.43
N GLY A 81 -5.87 -14.29 -17.53
CA GLY A 81 -6.57 -15.17 -16.60
C GLY A 81 -7.45 -14.41 -15.63
N VAL A 82 -7.02 -13.25 -15.12
CA VAL A 82 -7.87 -12.38 -14.29
C VAL A 82 -9.14 -11.98 -15.05
N ASN A 83 -9.05 -11.59 -16.32
CA ASN A 83 -10.23 -11.26 -17.13
C ASN A 83 -11.19 -12.46 -17.26
N THR A 84 -10.63 -13.68 -17.39
CA THR A 84 -11.44 -14.91 -17.43
C THR A 84 -12.12 -15.15 -16.06
N VAL A 85 -11.44 -14.91 -14.96
CA VAL A 85 -12.01 -14.99 -13.60
C VAL A 85 -13.14 -13.98 -13.42
N ILE A 86 -12.94 -12.74 -13.85
CA ILE A 86 -13.94 -11.67 -13.80
C ILE A 86 -15.20 -12.06 -14.59
N ALA A 87 -15.06 -12.70 -15.75
CA ALA A 87 -16.17 -13.10 -16.60
C ALA A 87 -17.07 -14.18 -15.97
N VAL A 88 -16.52 -15.03 -15.09
CA VAL A 88 -17.26 -16.14 -14.46
C VAL A 88 -17.72 -15.86 -13.04
N ILE A 89 -17.17 -14.85 -12.40
CA ILE A 89 -17.59 -14.42 -11.06
C ILE A 89 -18.63 -13.29 -11.20
N PRO A 90 -19.91 -13.53 -10.87
CA PRO A 90 -20.91 -12.48 -10.95
C PRO A 90 -20.64 -11.42 -9.87
N GLY A 91 -20.51 -10.16 -10.29
CA GLY A 91 -20.31 -9.06 -9.35
C GLY A 91 -20.45 -7.70 -10.01
N LYS A 92 -21.05 -6.75 -9.27
CA LYS A 92 -21.17 -5.34 -9.70
C LYS A 92 -19.83 -4.65 -9.92
N LYS A 93 -18.74 -5.24 -9.40
CA LYS A 93 -17.39 -4.68 -9.42
C LYS A 93 -16.50 -5.22 -10.55
N ALA A 94 -16.98 -6.17 -11.37
CA ALA A 94 -16.21 -6.75 -12.47
C ALA A 94 -15.60 -5.68 -13.39
N HIS A 95 -16.39 -4.69 -13.82
CA HIS A 95 -15.93 -3.60 -14.67
C HIS A 95 -14.92 -2.67 -13.94
N VAL A 96 -15.14 -2.39 -12.65
CA VAL A 96 -14.24 -1.55 -11.85
C VAL A 96 -12.90 -2.28 -11.65
N PHE A 97 -12.93 -3.59 -11.42
CA PHE A 97 -11.74 -4.41 -11.28
C PHE A 97 -10.94 -4.50 -12.59
N ASP A 98 -11.60 -4.68 -13.74
CA ASP A 98 -10.95 -4.66 -15.05
C ASP A 98 -10.27 -3.32 -15.33
N LYS A 99 -10.94 -2.21 -14.99
CA LYS A 99 -10.36 -0.86 -15.10
C LYS A 99 -9.15 -0.70 -14.16
N TRP A 100 -9.24 -1.19 -12.92
CA TRP A 100 -8.13 -1.19 -11.97
C TRP A 100 -6.94 -2.02 -12.49
N LEU A 101 -7.20 -3.22 -13.00
CA LEU A 101 -6.17 -4.09 -13.57
C LEU A 101 -5.43 -3.42 -14.74
N LYS A 102 -6.17 -2.78 -15.66
CA LYS A 102 -5.60 -2.02 -16.79
C LYS A 102 -4.87 -0.76 -16.35
N GLY A 103 -5.30 -0.16 -15.26
CA GLY A 103 -4.72 1.04 -14.65
C GLY A 103 -3.67 0.78 -13.57
N MET A 104 -3.27 -0.48 -13.36
CA MET A 104 -2.31 -0.82 -12.30
C MET A 104 -1.02 -0.02 -12.42
N GLY A 105 -0.75 0.74 -11.36
CA GLY A 105 0.41 1.62 -11.28
C GLY A 105 0.25 2.96 -12.02
N THR A 106 -0.95 3.33 -12.48
CA THR A 106 -1.19 4.61 -13.15
C THR A 106 -1.59 5.72 -12.18
N SER A 107 -2.35 5.42 -11.10
CA SER A 107 -2.69 6.45 -10.12
C SER A 107 -1.55 6.68 -9.13
N LEU A 108 -1.34 7.95 -8.76
CA LEU A 108 -0.35 8.33 -7.74
C LEU A 108 -0.62 7.67 -6.39
N ASP A 109 -1.90 7.50 -6.05
CA ASP A 109 -2.31 6.85 -4.81
C ASP A 109 -1.92 5.38 -4.77
N GLU A 110 -2.20 4.63 -5.84
CA GLU A 110 -1.81 3.22 -5.95
C GLU A 110 -0.31 3.01 -5.95
N LYS A 111 0.43 3.83 -6.72
CA LYS A 111 1.90 3.76 -6.76
C LYS A 111 2.52 4.01 -5.38
N SER A 112 2.02 5.01 -4.66
CA SER A 112 2.55 5.32 -3.34
C SER A 112 2.14 4.30 -2.27
N LYS A 113 0.95 3.69 -2.36
CA LYS A 113 0.57 2.53 -1.53
C LYS A 113 1.49 1.35 -1.77
N GLN A 114 1.76 1.05 -3.03
CA GLN A 114 2.67 -0.01 -3.42
C GLN A 114 4.07 0.19 -2.83
N LYS A 115 4.63 1.39 -2.96
CA LYS A 115 5.94 1.73 -2.39
C LYS A 115 5.95 1.66 -0.86
N ALA A 116 4.85 2.01 -0.19
CA ALA A 116 4.74 1.84 1.25
C ALA A 116 4.86 0.36 1.67
N TYR A 117 4.26 -0.56 0.91
CA TYR A 117 4.42 -2.01 1.13
C TYR A 117 5.85 -2.48 0.88
N GLU A 118 6.42 -2.07 -0.23
CA GLU A 118 7.80 -2.42 -0.59
C GLU A 118 8.81 -1.94 0.47
N LEU A 119 8.54 -0.81 1.12
CA LEU A 119 9.35 -0.29 2.22
C LEU A 119 9.41 -1.28 3.39
N PHE A 120 8.27 -1.85 3.80
CA PHE A 120 8.23 -2.84 4.89
C PHE A 120 8.80 -4.19 4.47
N GLU A 121 8.49 -4.67 3.25
CA GLU A 121 8.97 -5.96 2.77
C GLU A 121 10.48 -5.99 2.49
N SER A 122 11.07 -4.87 2.11
CA SER A 122 12.50 -4.78 1.79
C SER A 122 13.41 -4.79 3.03
N GLY A 123 12.86 -4.58 4.23
CA GLY A 123 13.62 -4.40 5.45
C GLY A 123 14.32 -3.04 5.57
N LEU A 124 14.14 -2.13 4.60
CA LEU A 124 14.71 -0.76 4.64
C LEU A 124 14.18 0.07 5.81
N THR A 125 13.10 -0.36 6.45
CA THR A 125 12.58 0.28 7.66
C THR A 125 13.61 0.35 8.79
N SER A 126 14.54 -0.61 8.87
CA SER A 126 15.63 -0.62 9.85
C SER A 126 16.70 0.45 9.60
N GLU A 127 16.75 1.03 8.41
CA GLU A 127 17.69 2.12 8.05
C GLU A 127 17.09 3.51 8.26
N ILE A 128 15.79 3.58 8.62
CA ILE A 128 15.08 4.84 8.86
C ILE A 128 15.31 5.29 10.30
N GLU A 129 15.63 6.55 10.46
CA GLU A 129 15.77 7.16 11.79
C GLU A 129 14.40 7.41 12.40
N ALA A 130 13.84 6.39 13.08
CA ALA A 130 12.51 6.48 13.71
C ALA A 130 12.43 7.70 14.65
N GLY A 131 11.26 8.32 14.75
CA GLY A 131 11.00 9.46 15.65
C GLY A 131 11.63 10.79 15.22
N THR A 132 12.48 10.82 14.19
CA THR A 132 13.15 12.04 13.72
C THR A 132 12.44 12.66 12.50
N VAL A 133 12.66 13.96 12.28
CA VAL A 133 12.23 14.66 11.06
C VAL A 133 12.92 14.07 9.83
N LYS A 134 14.20 13.70 9.97
CA LYS A 134 14.96 13.05 8.89
C LYS A 134 14.35 11.71 8.52
N GLY A 135 13.95 10.88 9.49
CA GLY A 135 13.27 9.62 9.23
C GLY A 135 11.94 9.81 8.51
N LEU A 136 11.16 10.82 8.89
CA LEU A 136 9.93 11.18 8.17
C LEU A 136 10.21 11.60 6.72
N GLN A 137 11.28 12.36 6.47
CA GLN A 137 11.72 12.74 5.12
C GLN A 137 12.20 11.51 4.31
N GLN A 138 12.89 10.56 4.93
CA GLN A 138 13.30 9.30 4.31
C GLN A 138 12.08 8.49 3.85
N ILE A 139 11.08 8.32 4.74
CA ILE A 139 9.81 7.65 4.41
C ILE A 139 9.13 8.35 3.24
N HIS A 140 8.92 9.66 3.32
CA HIS A 140 8.25 10.45 2.29
C HIS A 140 9.00 10.38 0.95
N SER A 141 10.32 10.48 0.98
CA SER A 141 11.18 10.35 -0.20
C SER A 141 11.04 8.98 -0.85
N TYR A 142 10.98 7.91 -0.06
CA TYR A 142 10.83 6.56 -0.59
C TYR A 142 9.46 6.34 -1.24
N ILE A 143 8.37 6.65 -0.53
CA ILE A 143 7.01 6.35 -1.00
C ILE A 143 6.54 7.27 -2.14
N PHE A 144 7.08 8.49 -2.24
CA PHE A 144 6.71 9.46 -3.26
C PHE A 144 7.82 9.79 -4.25
N GLY A 145 9.02 9.23 -4.10
CA GLY A 145 10.14 9.39 -5.04
C GLY A 145 9.74 8.96 -6.46
N GLY A 146 9.99 9.82 -7.46
CA GLY A 146 9.55 9.63 -8.83
C GLY A 146 8.05 9.84 -9.08
N LEU A 147 7.26 10.15 -8.02
CA LEU A 147 5.86 10.52 -8.13
C LEU A 147 5.66 12.04 -7.97
N TYR A 148 6.46 12.65 -7.07
CA TYR A 148 6.47 14.09 -6.83
C TYR A 148 7.90 14.62 -6.84
N GLU A 149 8.12 15.79 -7.42
CA GLU A 149 9.42 16.48 -7.42
C GLU A 149 9.84 16.95 -6.02
N PHE A 150 8.87 17.14 -5.13
CA PHE A 150 9.06 17.54 -3.74
C PHE A 150 9.17 16.35 -2.77
N ALA A 151 9.28 15.11 -3.26
CA ALA A 151 9.40 13.95 -2.39
C ALA A 151 10.55 14.09 -1.39
N GLY A 152 10.25 13.96 -0.09
CA GLY A 152 11.22 14.14 1.01
C GLY A 152 11.57 15.60 1.35
N LYS A 153 11.05 16.60 0.62
CA LYS A 153 11.37 18.01 0.85
C LYS A 153 10.32 18.69 1.72
N ILE A 154 10.75 19.35 2.76
CA ILE A 154 9.87 20.19 3.61
C ILE A 154 9.34 21.35 2.75
N ARG A 155 8.06 21.64 2.88
CA ARG A 155 7.40 22.72 2.14
C ARG A 155 7.86 24.10 2.61
N SER A 156 7.90 25.04 1.69
CA SER A 156 8.19 26.47 1.94
C SER A 156 6.97 27.37 1.78
N VAL A 157 5.77 26.79 1.56
CA VAL A 157 4.52 27.55 1.35
C VAL A 157 3.45 27.12 2.35
N ASN A 158 2.52 28.04 2.66
CA ASN A 158 1.38 27.73 3.51
C ASN A 158 0.38 26.84 2.77
N ILE A 159 -0.17 25.85 3.48
CA ILE A 159 -1.20 24.95 2.96
C ILE A 159 -2.38 24.85 3.92
N ALA A 160 -3.55 24.55 3.36
CA ALA A 160 -4.78 24.33 4.11
C ALA A 160 -5.60 23.22 3.45
N LYS A 161 -6.42 22.52 4.23
CA LYS A 161 -7.32 21.47 3.74
C LYS A 161 -8.62 21.49 4.53
N GLY A 162 -9.76 21.49 3.82
CA GLY A 162 -11.08 21.43 4.46
C GLY A 162 -11.35 22.59 5.45
N GLY A 163 -10.80 23.77 5.21
CA GLY A 163 -10.93 24.93 6.10
C GLY A 163 -9.94 24.95 7.27
N PHE A 164 -9.12 23.91 7.44
CA PHE A 164 -8.06 23.88 8.45
C PHE A 164 -6.75 24.37 7.85
N ALA A 165 -6.12 25.39 8.46
CA ALA A 165 -4.79 25.86 8.11
C ALA A 165 -3.74 25.12 8.95
N PHE A 166 -2.77 24.49 8.26
CA PHE A 166 -1.65 23.84 8.91
C PHE A 166 -0.59 24.87 9.39
N ALA A 167 0.45 24.41 10.07
CA ALA A 167 1.50 25.28 10.58
C ALA A 167 2.03 26.23 9.48
N PRO A 168 2.18 27.54 9.76
CA PRO A 168 2.74 28.47 8.79
C PRO A 168 4.15 28.06 8.36
N ALA A 169 4.45 28.13 7.07
CA ALA A 169 5.74 27.69 6.53
C ALA A 169 6.92 28.41 7.15
N MET A 170 6.78 29.67 7.53
CA MET A 170 7.83 30.48 8.14
C MET A 170 8.29 29.98 9.52
N TYR A 171 7.42 29.21 10.23
CA TYR A 171 7.74 28.62 11.54
C TYR A 171 7.94 27.10 11.49
N LEU A 172 7.87 26.51 10.28
CA LEU A 172 7.80 25.06 10.14
C LEU A 172 9.08 24.37 10.62
N GLU A 173 10.25 24.90 10.31
CA GLU A 173 11.53 24.34 10.76
C GLU A 173 11.66 24.34 12.28
N GLU A 174 11.28 25.45 12.93
CA GLU A 174 11.30 25.56 14.39
C GLU A 174 10.31 24.59 15.03
N ASN A 175 9.09 24.49 14.49
CA ASN A 175 8.07 23.55 14.97
C ASN A 175 8.55 22.09 14.83
N LEU A 176 9.15 21.73 13.71
CA LEU A 176 9.66 20.39 13.48
C LEU A 176 10.79 20.05 14.47
N ALA A 177 11.69 21.01 14.74
CA ALA A 177 12.76 20.83 15.73
C ALA A 177 12.23 20.66 17.17
N LEU A 178 11.09 21.28 17.50
CA LEU A 178 10.41 21.08 18.77
C LEU A 178 9.72 19.71 18.85
N ILE A 179 9.03 19.32 17.79
CA ILE A 179 8.35 18.01 17.69
C ILE A 179 9.39 16.87 17.80
N GLU A 180 10.52 17.00 17.13
CA GLU A 180 11.59 15.99 17.18
C GLU A 180 12.07 15.70 18.62
N LYS A 181 12.13 16.73 19.47
CA LYS A 181 12.54 16.63 20.87
C LYS A 181 11.45 16.12 21.82
N MET A 182 10.23 15.93 21.34
CA MET A 182 9.15 15.42 22.19
C MET A 182 9.47 13.98 22.65
N PRO A 183 9.14 13.62 23.90
CA PRO A 183 9.42 12.31 24.44
C PRO A 183 8.62 11.20 23.74
N GLU A 184 9.20 9.99 23.74
CA GLU A 184 8.63 8.77 23.14
C GLU A 184 8.59 7.62 24.18
N ASP A 185 8.70 7.93 25.46
CA ASP A 185 8.78 6.97 26.56
C ASP A 185 7.43 6.34 26.94
N THR A 186 6.34 6.90 26.49
CA THR A 186 4.98 6.38 26.70
C THR A 186 4.14 6.49 25.41
N ILE A 187 3.15 5.59 25.28
CA ILE A 187 2.19 5.63 24.15
C ILE A 187 1.51 7.00 24.07
N GLU A 188 1.17 7.61 25.21
CA GLU A 188 0.53 8.92 25.26
C GLU A 188 1.45 10.01 24.67
N ASN A 189 2.75 10.00 24.99
CA ASN A 189 3.73 10.91 24.45
C ASN A 189 3.95 10.70 22.95
N ILE A 190 4.03 9.44 22.50
CA ILE A 190 4.13 9.09 21.09
C ILE A 190 2.89 9.60 20.30
N VAL A 191 1.68 9.41 20.84
CA VAL A 191 0.45 9.90 20.21
C VAL A 191 0.44 11.44 20.16
N LYS A 192 0.86 12.15 21.21
CA LYS A 192 1.00 13.61 21.19
C LYS A 192 1.97 14.06 20.09
N LYS A 193 3.14 13.44 20.03
CA LYS A 193 4.16 13.72 19.01
C LYS A 193 3.60 13.51 17.58
N TYR A 194 2.87 12.42 17.37
CA TYR A 194 2.21 12.13 16.10
C TYR A 194 1.15 13.19 15.74
N VAL A 195 0.34 13.63 16.69
CA VAL A 195 -0.67 14.69 16.48
C VAL A 195 0.00 16.00 16.07
N GLU A 196 1.03 16.43 16.78
CA GLU A 196 1.78 17.65 16.46
C GLU A 196 2.42 17.56 15.06
N MET A 197 2.97 16.41 14.67
CA MET A 197 3.50 16.21 13.32
C MET A 197 2.40 16.31 12.24
N ASN A 198 1.19 15.82 12.53
CA ASN A 198 0.05 15.99 11.61
C ASN A 198 -0.42 17.45 11.52
N VAL A 199 -0.35 18.22 12.60
CA VAL A 199 -0.65 19.67 12.60
C VAL A 199 0.45 20.45 11.85
N ALA A 200 1.70 20.08 12.03
CA ALA A 200 2.81 20.69 11.29
C ALA A 200 2.68 20.47 9.78
N HIS A 201 2.27 19.28 9.34
CA HIS A 201 2.01 18.94 7.94
C HIS A 201 3.17 19.31 7.01
N PRO A 202 4.36 18.70 7.19
CA PRO A 202 5.60 19.23 6.63
C PRO A 202 5.74 19.15 5.11
N PHE A 203 4.95 18.36 4.41
CA PHE A 203 5.05 18.19 2.97
C PHE A 203 3.90 18.84 2.22
N MET A 204 4.08 19.09 0.93
CA MET A 204 3.02 19.63 0.07
C MET A 204 1.83 18.69 -0.10
N GLU A 205 2.07 17.37 -0.14
CA GLU A 205 1.07 16.32 -0.23
C GLU A 205 1.65 15.05 0.43
N GLY A 206 0.81 14.04 0.71
CA GLY A 206 1.27 12.73 1.20
C GLY A 206 1.58 12.64 2.70
N ASN A 207 1.38 13.73 3.47
CA ASN A 207 1.69 13.77 4.89
C ASN A 207 1.04 12.63 5.69
N GLY A 208 -0.27 12.42 5.52
CA GLY A 208 -1.00 11.43 6.31
C GLY A 208 -0.51 9.99 6.10
N ARG A 209 0.07 9.65 4.96
CA ARG A 209 0.66 8.33 4.71
C ARG A 209 2.05 8.23 5.34
N ALA A 210 2.88 9.23 5.10
CA ALA A 210 4.22 9.27 5.65
C ALA A 210 4.21 9.29 7.19
N THR A 211 3.36 10.10 7.81
CA THR A 211 3.28 10.20 9.28
C THR A 211 2.71 8.94 9.93
N ARG A 212 1.83 8.18 9.27
CA ARG A 212 1.38 6.86 9.78
C ARG A 212 2.51 5.85 9.81
N ILE A 213 3.27 5.73 8.72
CA ILE A 213 4.44 4.85 8.66
C ILE A 213 5.48 5.28 9.73
N TRP A 214 5.68 6.58 9.87
CA TRP A 214 6.58 7.12 10.88
C TRP A 214 6.14 6.77 12.32
N LEU A 215 4.83 6.83 12.60
CA LEU A 215 4.26 6.37 13.87
C LEU A 215 4.49 4.87 14.08
N ASP A 216 4.23 4.04 13.06
CA ASP A 216 4.43 2.58 13.13
C ASP A 216 5.89 2.19 13.43
N LEU A 217 6.87 3.04 13.05
CA LEU A 217 8.28 2.80 13.34
C LEU A 217 8.72 3.28 14.74
N ILE A 218 7.95 4.16 15.38
CA ILE A 218 8.20 4.61 16.75
C ILE A 218 7.61 3.61 17.77
N LEU A 219 6.49 2.94 17.43
CA LEU A 219 5.82 1.96 18.28
C LEU A 219 6.53 0.61 18.33
#